data_0bb99ce81060c1e49ff2271a46842a04
#
_entry.id   0bb99ce81060c1e49ff2271a46842a04
#
_cell.length_a   1.000
_cell.length_b   1.000
_cell.length_c   1.000
_cell.angle_alpha   90.00
_cell.angle_beta   90.00
_cell.angle_gamma   90.00
#
_symmetry.space_group_name_H-M   'P 1'
#
loop_
_entity.id
_entity.type
_entity.pdbx_description
1 polymer ?
#
loop_
_entity_poly.entity_id
_entity_poly.type
_entity_poly.pdbx_seq_one_letter_code
_entity_poly.pdbx_strand_id
1 'polypeptide(L)'
;HNEVAPAQHELAPIYAEANVAADHNQIMMQTLKRVAAQQGLVCLLHEKPFAGVNGSGKHNNWSLTTDDGINLLDPGKRPHENRQFLLILACILKAVDIHADLLRESAAHVGHDHRLGAHEAPPAIVSVFLGEQLDDVLAQLLSTGNATHSLRGHKLHTGVKTLPDFTKDATDRNRTSPCAFTNNKFEFRI
;
A
#
# COMPACT_ATOMS: atom_id res chain seq x y z
N HIS A 1 -13.21 -0.68 10.97
CA HIS A 1 -12.57 0.35 11.81
C HIS A 1 -13.31 1.67 11.67
N ASN A 2 -13.27 2.52 12.70
CA ASN A 2 -13.77 3.89 12.60
C ASN A 2 -12.74 4.74 11.87
N GLU A 3 -13.22 5.59 10.98
CA GLU A 3 -12.42 6.52 10.22
C GLU A 3 -12.64 7.97 10.69
N VAL A 4 -12.04 8.94 10.01
CA VAL A 4 -11.98 10.34 10.49
C VAL A 4 -13.29 11.09 10.28
N ALA A 5 -14.00 10.84 9.17
CA ALA A 5 -15.27 11.54 8.93
C ALA A 5 -16.37 11.03 9.88
N PRO A 6 -17.35 11.87 10.23
CA PRO A 6 -18.48 11.47 11.07
C PRO A 6 -19.22 10.26 10.51
N ALA A 7 -19.43 9.23 11.34
CA ALA A 7 -20.08 7.97 10.99
C ALA A 7 -19.39 7.21 9.83
N GLN A 8 -18.13 7.47 9.58
CA GLN A 8 -17.36 6.76 8.58
C GLN A 8 -16.75 5.49 9.16
N HIS A 9 -16.89 4.39 8.43
CA HIS A 9 -16.38 3.07 8.81
C HIS A 9 -15.64 2.45 7.64
N GLU A 10 -14.53 1.80 7.92
CA GLU A 10 -13.80 0.99 6.96
C GLU A 10 -14.10 -0.49 7.16
N LEU A 11 -14.38 -1.17 6.08
CA LEU A 11 -14.52 -2.62 6.02
C LEU A 11 -13.20 -3.21 5.52
N ALA A 12 -12.57 -4.06 6.33
CA ALA A 12 -11.33 -4.75 5.98
C ALA A 12 -11.64 -6.19 5.51
N PRO A 13 -11.74 -6.45 4.21
CA PRO A 13 -11.99 -7.80 3.69
C PRO A 13 -10.77 -8.70 3.85
N ILE A 14 -11.01 -10.01 3.91
CA ILE A 14 -9.95 -11.01 3.75
C ILE A 14 -9.49 -10.96 2.29
N TYR A 15 -8.18 -11.02 2.06
CA TYR A 15 -7.62 -11.02 0.70
C TYR A 15 -8.10 -12.24 -0.10
N ALA A 16 -8.24 -12.06 -1.39
CA ALA A 16 -8.61 -13.09 -2.36
C ALA A 16 -7.88 -12.82 -3.68
N GLU A 17 -8.00 -13.71 -4.64
CA GLU A 17 -7.57 -13.45 -6.01
C GLU A 17 -8.22 -12.17 -6.55
N ALA A 18 -7.50 -11.43 -7.37
CA ALA A 18 -7.87 -10.07 -7.76
C ALA A 18 -9.26 -9.98 -8.42
N ASN A 19 -9.62 -10.93 -9.29
CA ASN A 19 -10.94 -11.00 -9.92
C ASN A 19 -12.04 -11.24 -8.89
N VAL A 20 -11.84 -12.22 -7.98
CA VAL A 20 -12.80 -12.54 -6.90
C VAL A 20 -12.92 -11.36 -5.93
N ALA A 21 -11.81 -10.72 -5.57
CA ALA A 21 -11.81 -9.54 -4.72
C ALA A 21 -12.58 -8.36 -5.34
N ALA A 22 -12.45 -8.17 -6.65
CA ALA A 22 -13.21 -7.15 -7.39
C ALA A 22 -14.71 -7.44 -7.36
N ASP A 23 -15.12 -8.68 -7.62
CA ASP A 23 -16.54 -9.09 -7.58
C ASP A 23 -17.12 -8.96 -6.16
N HIS A 24 -16.39 -9.41 -5.14
CA HIS A 24 -16.78 -9.23 -3.75
C HIS A 24 -16.97 -7.76 -3.40
N ASN A 25 -16.09 -6.88 -3.86
CA ASN A 25 -16.21 -5.45 -3.62
C ASN A 25 -17.49 -4.87 -4.24
N GLN A 26 -17.84 -5.27 -5.47
CA GLN A 26 -19.09 -4.82 -6.13
C GLN A 26 -20.32 -5.30 -5.34
N ILE A 27 -20.36 -6.57 -4.95
CA ILE A 27 -21.48 -7.14 -4.16
C ILE A 27 -21.58 -6.41 -2.80
N MET A 28 -20.46 -6.15 -2.16
CA MET A 28 -20.40 -5.47 -0.87
C MET A 28 -20.95 -4.04 -0.98
N MET A 29 -20.52 -3.26 -1.98
CA MET A 29 -21.02 -1.89 -2.21
C MET A 29 -22.54 -1.86 -2.43
N GLN A 30 -23.07 -2.79 -3.22
CA GLN A 30 -24.53 -2.91 -3.43
C GLN A 30 -25.25 -3.29 -2.14
N THR A 31 -24.69 -4.22 -1.38
CA THR A 31 -25.28 -4.70 -0.12
C THR A 31 -25.32 -3.60 0.92
N LEU A 32 -24.24 -2.83 1.07
CA LEU A 32 -24.19 -1.70 1.99
C LEU A 32 -25.27 -0.67 1.68
N LYS A 33 -25.43 -0.28 0.42
CA LYS A 33 -26.49 0.66 0.00
C LYS A 33 -27.89 0.12 0.30
N ARG A 34 -28.15 -1.16 -0.02
CA ARG A 34 -29.44 -1.81 0.22
C ARG A 34 -29.78 -1.90 1.69
N VAL A 35 -28.83 -2.36 2.51
CA VAL A 35 -29.07 -2.52 3.95
C VAL A 35 -29.23 -1.16 4.63
N ALA A 36 -28.44 -0.16 4.27
CA ALA A 36 -28.61 1.19 4.78
C ALA A 36 -30.02 1.73 4.50
N ALA A 37 -30.50 1.61 3.27
CA ALA A 37 -31.85 2.04 2.90
C ALA A 37 -32.94 1.31 3.70
N GLN A 38 -32.80 0.01 3.95
CA GLN A 38 -33.73 -0.77 4.78
C GLN A 38 -33.78 -0.26 6.24
N GLN A 39 -32.69 0.35 6.72
CA GLN A 39 -32.59 0.90 8.06
C GLN A 39 -32.90 2.42 8.10
N GLY A 40 -33.39 3.01 7.01
CA GLY A 40 -33.65 4.44 6.93
C GLY A 40 -32.38 5.31 6.89
N LEU A 41 -31.25 4.73 6.52
CA LEU A 41 -29.95 5.40 6.42
C LEU A 41 -29.52 5.59 4.96
N VAL A 42 -28.62 6.53 4.73
CA VAL A 42 -27.97 6.73 3.43
C VAL A 42 -26.53 6.24 3.52
N CYS A 43 -26.13 5.36 2.60
CA CYS A 43 -24.76 4.89 2.47
C CYS A 43 -24.01 5.72 1.43
N LEU A 44 -22.99 6.46 1.88
CA LEU A 44 -22.07 7.21 1.04
C LEU A 44 -20.79 6.38 0.87
N LEU A 45 -20.51 5.96 -0.38
CA LEU A 45 -19.31 5.16 -0.69
C LEU A 45 -18.21 6.09 -1.21
N HIS A 46 -17.81 7.03 -0.36
CA HIS A 46 -16.77 8.01 -0.66
C HIS A 46 -15.76 8.07 0.48
N GLU A 47 -14.49 8.16 0.14
CA GLU A 47 -13.38 8.27 1.10
C GLU A 47 -13.39 9.63 1.80
N LYS A 48 -13.79 10.69 1.10
CA LYS A 48 -13.96 12.06 1.61
C LYS A 48 -15.42 12.50 1.45
N PRO A 49 -16.34 12.03 2.31
CA PRO A 49 -17.78 12.19 2.09
C PRO A 49 -18.28 13.62 2.31
N PHE A 50 -17.55 14.47 3.02
CA PHE A 50 -18.00 15.81 3.39
C PHE A 50 -16.96 16.87 3.04
N ALA A 51 -17.40 17.98 2.43
CA ALA A 51 -16.53 19.10 2.12
C ALA A 51 -15.95 19.73 3.40
N GLY A 52 -14.67 20.03 3.41
CA GLY A 52 -13.97 20.64 4.55
C GLY A 52 -13.75 19.71 5.75
N VAL A 53 -14.13 18.45 5.65
CA VAL A 53 -13.89 17.43 6.69
C VAL A 53 -12.94 16.37 6.15
N ASN A 54 -11.95 16.00 6.93
CA ASN A 54 -11.05 14.89 6.56
C ASN A 54 -11.81 13.55 6.57
N GLY A 55 -11.24 12.56 5.90
CA GLY A 55 -11.84 11.24 5.77
C GLY A 55 -10.77 10.14 5.71
N SER A 56 -11.12 9.02 5.07
CA SER A 56 -10.19 7.91 4.86
C SER A 56 -9.44 8.04 3.52
N GLY A 57 -8.40 7.26 3.37
CA GLY A 57 -7.80 6.95 2.07
C GLY A 57 -8.30 5.60 1.55
N LYS A 58 -8.08 5.32 0.27
CA LYS A 58 -8.29 4.00 -0.30
C LYS A 58 -6.95 3.38 -0.65
N HIS A 59 -6.70 2.20 -0.08
CA HIS A 59 -5.46 1.48 -0.28
C HIS A 59 -5.73 0.11 -0.89
N ASN A 60 -5.07 -0.20 -2.00
CA ASN A 60 -5.08 -1.52 -2.61
C ASN A 60 -3.78 -2.23 -2.26
N ASN A 61 -3.87 -3.23 -1.38
CA ASN A 61 -2.76 -4.11 -1.06
C ASN A 61 -2.78 -5.29 -2.03
N TRP A 62 -1.64 -5.61 -2.64
CA TRP A 62 -1.55 -6.72 -3.57
C TRP A 62 -0.20 -7.42 -3.49
N SER A 63 -0.18 -8.70 -3.82
CA SER A 63 1.02 -9.52 -3.95
C SER A 63 0.90 -10.45 -5.16
N LEU A 64 2.00 -11.11 -5.49
CA LEU A 64 2.05 -12.14 -6.52
C LEU A 64 2.32 -13.48 -5.85
N THR A 65 1.43 -14.44 -6.07
CA THR A 65 1.54 -15.77 -5.47
C THR A 65 1.47 -16.83 -6.57
N THR A 66 2.32 -17.81 -6.47
CA THR A 66 2.29 -19.00 -7.35
C THR A 66 1.10 -19.89 -7.00
N ASP A 67 0.76 -20.85 -7.85
CA ASP A 67 -0.32 -21.82 -7.64
C ASP A 67 -0.07 -22.75 -6.46
N ASP A 68 1.18 -22.97 -6.08
CA ASP A 68 1.58 -23.70 -4.87
C ASP A 68 1.67 -22.82 -3.60
N GLY A 69 1.25 -21.55 -3.69
CA GLY A 69 1.10 -20.65 -2.55
C GLY A 69 2.36 -19.88 -2.15
N ILE A 70 3.41 -19.90 -2.96
CA ILE A 70 4.63 -19.14 -2.69
C ILE A 70 4.44 -17.67 -3.04
N ASN A 71 4.58 -16.76 -2.07
CA ASN A 71 4.55 -15.33 -2.32
C ASN A 71 5.87 -14.85 -2.92
N LEU A 72 5.84 -14.42 -4.17
CA LEU A 72 7.02 -13.93 -4.91
C LEU A 72 7.53 -12.58 -4.40
N LEU A 73 6.73 -11.87 -3.60
CA LEU A 73 7.08 -10.61 -2.95
C LEU A 73 7.59 -10.80 -1.51
N ASP A 74 7.80 -12.03 -1.07
CA ASP A 74 8.43 -12.28 0.23
C ASP A 74 9.96 -12.14 0.10
N PRO A 75 10.56 -11.08 0.70
CA PRO A 75 12.01 -10.88 0.65
C PRO A 75 12.78 -11.92 1.45
N GLY A 76 12.11 -12.61 2.39
CA GLY A 76 12.74 -13.52 3.33
C GLY A 76 13.64 -12.80 4.34
N LYS A 77 14.40 -13.60 5.11
CA LYS A 77 15.29 -13.07 6.15
C LYS A 77 16.54 -12.36 5.61
N ARG A 78 16.94 -12.65 4.37
CA ARG A 78 18.13 -12.11 3.71
C ARG A 78 17.77 -11.67 2.29
N PRO A 79 17.15 -10.49 2.12
CA PRO A 79 16.67 -9.99 0.82
C PRO A 79 17.77 -9.95 -0.24
N HIS A 80 19.00 -9.58 0.13
CA HIS A 80 20.14 -9.48 -0.78
C HIS A 80 20.56 -10.84 -1.41
N GLU A 81 20.20 -11.96 -0.80
CA GLU A 81 20.46 -13.30 -1.33
C GLU A 81 19.28 -13.87 -2.12
N ASN A 82 18.09 -13.31 -1.96
CA ASN A 82 16.88 -13.80 -2.62
C ASN A 82 16.78 -13.26 -4.06
N ARG A 83 17.48 -13.93 -4.98
CA ARG A 83 17.54 -13.51 -6.39
C ARG A 83 16.18 -13.51 -7.08
N GLN A 84 15.28 -14.44 -6.73
CA GLN A 84 13.94 -14.51 -7.28
C GLN A 84 13.15 -13.27 -6.88
N PHE A 85 13.14 -12.94 -5.60
CA PHE A 85 12.49 -11.73 -5.09
C PHE A 85 13.04 -10.46 -5.76
N LEU A 86 14.37 -10.31 -5.83
CA LEU A 86 15.02 -9.15 -6.43
C LEU A 86 14.68 -8.99 -7.92
N LEU A 87 14.61 -10.11 -8.66
CA LEU A 87 14.20 -10.09 -10.06
C LEU A 87 12.74 -9.64 -10.21
N ILE A 88 11.83 -10.20 -9.42
CA ILE A 88 10.41 -9.83 -9.45
C ILE A 88 10.24 -8.36 -9.04
N LEU A 89 10.93 -7.91 -8.01
CA LEU A 89 10.94 -6.51 -7.57
C LEU A 89 11.38 -5.58 -8.72
N ALA A 90 12.49 -5.90 -9.39
CA ALA A 90 12.99 -5.12 -10.53
C ALA A 90 11.98 -5.08 -11.69
N CYS A 91 11.30 -6.20 -11.98
CA CYS A 91 10.24 -6.24 -12.99
C CYS A 91 9.07 -5.34 -12.63
N ILE A 92 8.66 -5.33 -11.36
CA ILE A 92 7.57 -4.46 -10.88
C ILE A 92 7.97 -2.98 -10.98
N LEU A 93 9.17 -2.61 -10.53
CA LEU A 93 9.65 -1.23 -10.64
C LEU A 93 9.66 -0.76 -12.09
N LYS A 94 10.15 -1.60 -13.00
CA LYS A 94 10.14 -1.32 -14.44
C LYS A 94 8.72 -1.19 -14.99
N ALA A 95 7.80 -2.05 -14.56
CA ALA A 95 6.41 -2.00 -15.00
C ALA A 95 5.71 -0.71 -14.51
N VAL A 96 5.95 -0.29 -13.26
CA VAL A 96 5.43 0.98 -12.71
C VAL A 96 5.95 2.17 -13.51
N ASP A 97 7.22 2.17 -13.90
CA ASP A 97 7.82 3.24 -14.72
C ASP A 97 7.20 3.29 -16.12
N ILE A 98 7.14 2.15 -16.82
CA ILE A 98 6.61 2.05 -18.19
C ILE A 98 5.11 2.38 -18.24
N HIS A 99 4.33 1.98 -17.25
CA HIS A 99 2.87 2.09 -17.22
C HIS A 99 2.38 3.13 -16.20
N ALA A 100 3.22 4.12 -15.86
CA ALA A 100 2.88 5.16 -14.91
C ALA A 100 1.68 6.02 -15.35
N ASP A 101 1.45 6.16 -16.64
CA ASP A 101 0.29 6.82 -17.24
C ASP A 101 -1.02 6.10 -16.90
N LEU A 102 -1.08 4.78 -17.02
CA LEU A 102 -2.24 3.97 -16.65
C LEU A 102 -2.51 4.03 -15.14
N LEU A 103 -1.46 3.99 -14.32
CA LEU A 103 -1.59 4.13 -12.87
C LEU A 103 -2.16 5.51 -12.50
N ARG A 104 -1.72 6.57 -13.16
CA ARG A 104 -2.28 7.92 -12.96
C ARG A 104 -3.73 8.03 -13.42
N GLU A 105 -4.05 7.41 -14.56
CA GLU A 105 -5.43 7.39 -15.07
C GLU A 105 -6.38 6.74 -14.05
N SER A 106 -5.96 5.66 -13.40
CA SER A 106 -6.76 4.99 -12.35
C SER A 106 -7.11 5.91 -11.18
N ALA A 107 -6.32 6.96 -10.97
CA ALA A 107 -6.48 7.95 -9.91
C ALA A 107 -7.10 9.28 -10.39
N ALA A 108 -7.41 9.46 -11.67
CA ALA A 108 -7.78 10.74 -12.28
C ALA A 108 -9.23 10.77 -12.78
N HIS A 109 -10.20 10.26 -12.00
CA HIS A 109 -11.61 10.36 -12.36
C HIS A 109 -12.33 11.43 -11.52
N VAL A 110 -13.54 11.82 -11.93
CA VAL A 110 -14.34 12.90 -11.32
C VAL A 110 -14.52 12.74 -9.79
N GLY A 111 -14.60 11.50 -9.29
CA GLY A 111 -14.71 11.26 -7.85
C GLY A 111 -13.48 11.68 -7.04
N HIS A 112 -12.33 11.86 -7.66
CA HIS A 112 -11.09 12.24 -6.98
C HIS A 112 -11.06 13.70 -6.51
N ASP A 113 -11.80 14.60 -7.14
CA ASP A 113 -11.92 15.97 -6.67
C ASP A 113 -12.49 16.04 -5.24
N HIS A 114 -13.42 15.15 -4.93
CA HIS A 114 -13.98 15.03 -3.59
C HIS A 114 -13.09 14.18 -2.66
N ARG A 115 -12.40 13.20 -3.20
CA ARG A 115 -11.60 12.23 -2.46
C ARG A 115 -10.31 12.82 -1.93
N LEU A 116 -9.63 13.63 -2.73
CA LEU A 116 -8.34 14.20 -2.35
C LEU A 116 -8.48 15.35 -1.35
N GLY A 117 -9.70 15.74 -1.02
CA GLY A 117 -9.97 16.83 -0.11
C GLY A 117 -9.32 18.14 -0.61
N ALA A 118 -9.46 19.22 0.13
CA ALA A 118 -8.96 20.53 -0.28
C ALA A 118 -7.41 20.64 -0.30
N HIS A 119 -6.66 19.61 0.08
CA HIS A 119 -5.22 19.73 0.33
C HIS A 119 -4.33 18.61 -0.24
N GLU A 120 -4.90 17.61 -0.91
CA GLU A 120 -4.14 16.49 -1.47
C GLU A 120 -4.46 16.32 -2.95
N ALA A 121 -3.60 16.86 -3.80
CA ALA A 121 -3.65 16.54 -5.23
C ALA A 121 -3.05 15.15 -5.49
N PRO A 122 -3.53 14.40 -6.53
CA PRO A 122 -2.85 13.19 -6.96
C PRO A 122 -1.40 13.53 -7.31
N PRO A 123 -0.41 12.73 -6.87
CA PRO A 123 0.96 13.00 -7.21
C PRO A 123 1.14 12.95 -8.74
N ALA A 124 1.77 13.97 -9.31
CA ALA A 124 2.08 14.02 -10.73
C ALA A 124 3.02 12.87 -11.18
N ILE A 125 3.75 12.30 -10.24
CA ILE A 125 4.72 11.22 -10.44
C ILE A 125 4.30 10.04 -9.57
N VAL A 126 4.27 8.84 -10.16
CA VAL A 126 4.09 7.59 -9.41
C VAL A 126 5.45 7.17 -8.84
N SER A 127 5.77 7.63 -7.65
CA SER A 127 6.97 7.20 -6.93
C SER A 127 6.72 5.87 -6.23
N VAL A 128 7.79 5.06 -6.11
CA VAL A 128 7.77 3.80 -5.39
C VAL A 128 8.64 3.92 -4.14
N PHE A 129 8.09 3.60 -3.00
CA PHE A 129 8.81 3.53 -1.73
C PHE A 129 9.10 2.07 -1.38
N LEU A 130 10.35 1.74 -1.13
CA LEU A 130 10.81 0.38 -0.82
C LEU A 130 11.27 0.21 0.63
N GLY A 131 11.62 1.30 1.28
CA GLY A 131 12.24 1.33 2.61
C GLY A 131 13.76 1.20 2.58
N GLU A 132 14.38 1.66 3.67
CA GLU A 132 15.84 1.78 3.78
C GLU A 132 16.59 0.48 3.44
N GLN A 133 16.05 -0.67 3.82
CA GLN A 133 16.70 -1.97 3.61
C GLN A 133 16.80 -2.34 2.12
N LEU A 134 15.72 -2.20 1.37
CA LEU A 134 15.72 -2.56 -0.05
C LEU A 134 16.39 -1.49 -0.90
N ASP A 135 16.28 -0.23 -0.51
CA ASP A 135 17.01 0.87 -1.16
C ASP A 135 18.53 0.65 -1.08
N ASP A 136 19.04 0.22 0.08
CA ASP A 136 20.45 -0.13 0.25
C ASP A 136 20.85 -1.34 -0.63
N VAL A 137 20.05 -2.40 -0.64
CA VAL A 137 20.31 -3.58 -1.49
C VAL A 137 20.37 -3.20 -2.97
N LEU A 138 19.43 -2.37 -3.44
CA LEU A 138 19.41 -1.89 -4.82
C LEU A 138 20.61 -0.98 -5.13
N ALA A 139 21.00 -0.10 -4.21
CA ALA A 139 22.17 0.75 -4.35
C ALA A 139 23.45 -0.09 -4.50
N GLN A 140 23.61 -1.16 -3.72
CA GLN A 140 24.72 -2.09 -3.85
C GLN A 140 24.72 -2.78 -5.22
N LEU A 141 23.56 -3.27 -5.69
CA LEU A 141 23.43 -3.90 -7.02
C LEU A 141 23.78 -2.95 -8.14
N LEU A 142 23.33 -1.70 -8.08
CA LEU A 142 23.61 -0.68 -9.10
C LEU A 142 25.09 -0.28 -9.13
N SER A 143 25.74 -0.20 -7.97
CA SER A 143 27.13 0.28 -7.89
C SER A 143 28.16 -0.80 -8.19
N THR A 144 27.93 -2.04 -7.77
CA THR A 144 28.93 -3.13 -7.81
C THR A 144 28.46 -4.36 -8.59
N GLY A 145 27.20 -4.41 -9.01
CA GLY A 145 26.59 -5.59 -9.61
C GLY A 145 26.27 -6.72 -8.62
N ASN A 146 26.56 -6.53 -7.33
CA ASN A 146 26.33 -7.53 -6.30
C ASN A 146 25.92 -6.88 -4.98
N ALA A 147 24.96 -7.49 -4.29
CA ALA A 147 24.59 -7.08 -2.94
C ALA A 147 25.15 -8.09 -1.92
N THR A 148 25.90 -7.62 -0.96
CA THR A 148 26.64 -8.45 0.00
C THR A 148 25.98 -8.52 1.37
N HIS A 149 25.09 -7.58 1.69
CA HIS A 149 24.40 -7.50 2.97
C HIS A 149 23.04 -6.80 2.82
N SER A 150 22.22 -6.92 3.85
CA SER A 150 20.99 -6.15 4.02
C SER A 150 21.04 -5.42 5.35
N LEU A 151 20.62 -4.16 5.37
CA LEU A 151 20.46 -3.42 6.61
C LEU A 151 19.46 -4.15 7.51
N ARG A 152 19.81 -4.32 8.76
CA ARG A 152 18.85 -4.75 9.79
C ARG A 152 18.29 -3.49 10.44
N GLY A 153 16.99 -3.47 10.75
CA GLY A 153 16.38 -2.35 11.45
C GLY A 153 17.20 -1.94 12.67
N HIS A 154 17.54 -0.66 12.77
CA HIS A 154 18.29 -0.14 13.90
C HIS A 154 17.51 -0.34 15.19
N LYS A 155 18.18 -0.78 16.26
CA LYS A 155 17.60 -0.76 17.60
C LYS A 155 17.43 0.70 18.04
N LEU A 156 16.23 1.11 18.31
CA LEU A 156 15.94 2.36 18.95
C LEU A 156 16.18 2.19 20.46
N HIS A 157 17.28 2.76 20.92
CA HIS A 157 17.52 2.88 22.36
C HIS A 157 16.66 4.04 22.88
N THR A 158 15.69 3.71 23.71
CA THR A 158 14.78 4.72 24.30
C THR A 158 15.48 5.65 25.31
N GLY A 159 16.71 5.33 25.71
CA GLY A 159 17.45 6.05 26.76
C GLY A 159 16.88 5.84 28.16
N VAL A 160 15.80 5.08 28.29
CA VAL A 160 15.15 4.80 29.57
C VAL A 160 15.38 3.33 29.93
N LYS A 161 16.05 3.08 31.04
CA LYS A 161 16.44 1.73 31.49
C LYS A 161 15.27 0.75 31.72
N THR A 162 14.06 1.26 31.87
CA THR A 162 12.85 0.46 32.13
C THR A 162 12.05 0.12 30.88
N LEU A 163 12.40 0.66 29.72
CA LEU A 163 11.75 0.33 28.47
C LEU A 163 12.64 -0.60 27.63
N PRO A 164 12.07 -1.65 27.03
CA PRO A 164 12.82 -2.51 26.14
C PRO A 164 13.29 -1.75 24.90
N ASP A 165 14.40 -2.16 24.33
CA ASP A 165 14.86 -1.70 23.02
C ASP A 165 13.86 -2.14 21.96
N PHE A 166 13.42 -1.20 21.11
CA PHE A 166 12.57 -1.50 19.97
C PHE A 166 13.42 -1.58 18.71
N THR A 167 13.19 -2.58 17.90
CA THR A 167 13.75 -2.59 16.54
C THR A 167 12.90 -1.64 15.69
N LYS A 168 13.54 -0.59 15.14
CA LYS A 168 12.88 0.27 14.16
C LYS A 168 12.47 -0.60 12.97
N ASP A 169 11.21 -0.50 12.58
CA ASP A 169 10.74 -1.17 11.38
C ASP A 169 11.41 -0.50 10.16
N ALA A 170 12.27 -1.24 9.47
CA ALA A 170 12.94 -0.76 8.25
C ALA A 170 11.97 -0.66 7.05
N THR A 171 10.74 -1.12 7.22
CA THR A 171 9.66 -1.03 6.24
C THR A 171 8.72 0.14 6.55
N ASP A 172 9.25 1.27 7.01
CA ASP A 172 8.48 2.45 7.41
C ASP A 172 7.41 2.78 6.34
N ARG A 173 6.14 2.86 6.80
CA ARG A 173 5.02 3.24 5.95
C ARG A 173 5.14 4.71 5.59
N ASN A 174 5.91 5.02 4.55
CA ASN A 174 5.89 6.35 3.98
C ASN A 174 4.52 6.62 3.35
N ARG A 175 3.73 7.44 4.02
CA ARG A 175 2.37 7.81 3.59
C ARG A 175 2.36 8.76 2.38
N THR A 176 3.50 9.23 1.94
CA THR A 176 3.60 10.20 0.84
C THR A 176 3.77 9.55 -0.53
N SER A 177 4.21 8.29 -0.59
CA SER A 177 4.36 7.58 -1.86
C SER A 177 3.06 6.88 -2.27
N PRO A 178 2.61 7.03 -3.53
CA PRO A 178 1.42 6.35 -4.03
C PRO A 178 1.61 4.83 -4.16
N CYS A 179 2.83 4.36 -4.28
CA CYS A 179 3.15 2.94 -4.35
C CYS A 179 4.22 2.61 -3.31
N ALA A 180 3.89 1.81 -2.31
CA ALA A 180 4.79 1.46 -1.22
C ALA A 180 4.91 -0.05 -1.06
N PHE A 181 6.14 -0.54 -0.93
CA PHE A 181 6.41 -1.93 -0.55
C PHE A 181 6.30 -2.06 0.98
N THR A 182 5.50 -3.03 1.44
CA THR A 182 5.27 -3.26 2.86
C THR A 182 5.44 -4.73 3.19
N ASN A 183 6.54 -5.10 3.81
CA ASN A 183 6.91 -6.46 4.20
C ASN A 183 6.97 -7.47 3.04
N ASN A 184 5.84 -7.87 2.46
CA ASN A 184 5.72 -8.91 1.44
C ASN A 184 4.63 -8.61 0.42
N LYS A 185 4.27 -7.35 0.25
CA LYS A 185 3.24 -6.86 -0.68
C LYS A 185 3.48 -5.41 -1.04
N PHE A 186 2.88 -4.96 -2.11
CA PHE A 186 2.74 -3.55 -2.42
C PHE A 186 1.41 -3.00 -1.92
N GLU A 187 1.43 -1.76 -1.55
CA GLU A 187 0.25 -0.95 -1.24
C GLU A 187 0.19 0.19 -2.25
N PHE A 188 -0.86 0.21 -3.06
CA PHE A 188 -1.14 1.30 -3.97
C PHE A 188 -2.20 2.20 -3.36
N ARG A 189 -1.85 3.47 -3.19
CA ARG A 189 -2.69 4.51 -2.55
C ARG A 189 -3.11 5.50 -3.60
N ILE A 190 -4.39 5.56 -3.81
CA ILE A 190 -5.02 6.44 -4.78
C ILE A 190 -6.11 7.28 -4.12
#